data_331301bc4bdd3892f03dfbbd0435371a
#
_entry.id   331301bc4bdd3892f03dfbbd0435371a
#
_cell.length_a   1.000
_cell.length_b   1.000
_cell.length_c   1.000
_cell.angle_alpha   90.00
_cell.angle_beta   90.00
_cell.angle_gamma   90.00
#
_symmetry.space_group_name_H-M   'P 1'
#
loop_
_entity.id
_entity.type
_entity.pdbx_description
1 polymer ?
#
loop_
_entity_poly.entity_id
_entity_poly.type
_entity_poly.pdbx_seq_one_letter_code
_entity_poly.pdbx_strand_id
1 'polypeptide(L)'
;TDDKSLRWSPMWSAGLKWNMSNESFLEAASSWVDRLTLRLTYGINGNAEKSTSPQTLISTSANVTTGTNVSRVTSYGNPLLRWEETYTTNVGVDFSFFKNALSGKVEYYNRLGKYIIGTVTVPSVYGSKEQRFNNAEILNRGVELELTGQGQVRSIGLNISSTVTFAYNKNKVQKLFYPSLYCHQLAYASDPSNGYFIEGKPVGAVYSYDYAGVRDGVPHVKTMDGNEWTFNDLTLHNRTLGLDKMYYGGTTIAPASFGW
;
A
#
# COMPACT_ATOMS: atom_id res chain seq x y z
N THR A 1 20.41 6.93 -11.16
CA THR A 1 21.20 5.71 -11.34
C THR A 1 22.31 5.95 -12.35
N ASP A 2 23.47 5.33 -12.15
CA ASP A 2 24.60 5.36 -13.11
C ASP A 2 24.35 4.40 -14.28
N ASP A 3 23.54 3.38 -14.08
CA ASP A 3 23.07 2.49 -15.13
C ASP A 3 22.01 3.17 -16.00
N LYS A 4 22.35 3.42 -17.26
CA LYS A 4 21.46 4.06 -18.23
C LYS A 4 20.18 3.25 -18.49
N SER A 5 20.22 1.93 -18.37
CA SER A 5 19.05 1.07 -18.56
C SER A 5 17.98 1.27 -17.51
N LEU A 6 18.36 1.63 -16.28
CA LEU A 6 17.47 1.87 -15.15
C LEU A 6 16.83 3.28 -15.15
N ARG A 7 17.26 4.17 -16.06
CA ARG A 7 16.72 5.53 -16.18
C ARG A 7 15.38 5.58 -16.95
N TRP A 8 15.09 4.53 -17.71
CA TRP A 8 13.90 4.46 -18.54
C TRP A 8 12.87 3.53 -17.92
N SER A 9 11.66 4.02 -17.76
CA SER A 9 10.49 3.22 -17.38
C SER A 9 9.39 3.53 -18.40
N PRO A 10 9.20 2.67 -19.41
CA PRO A 10 8.15 2.88 -20.40
C PRO A 10 6.78 2.71 -19.75
N MET A 11 5.95 3.74 -19.87
CA MET A 11 4.58 3.74 -19.37
C MET A 11 3.64 3.64 -20.55
N TRP A 12 2.66 2.75 -20.46
CA TRP A 12 1.64 2.61 -21.47
C TRP A 12 0.39 1.99 -20.88
N SER A 13 -0.73 2.20 -21.54
CA SER A 13 -2.00 1.55 -21.21
C SER A 13 -2.78 1.25 -22.47
N ALA A 14 -3.52 0.16 -22.43
CA ALA A 14 -4.47 -0.22 -23.46
C ALA A 14 -5.81 -0.59 -22.82
N GLY A 15 -6.90 -0.32 -23.51
CA GLY A 15 -8.23 -0.62 -23.01
C GLY A 15 -9.19 -1.03 -24.13
N LEU A 16 -10.10 -1.91 -23.77
CA LEU A 16 -11.21 -2.35 -24.59
C LEU A 16 -12.52 -1.97 -23.89
N LYS A 17 -13.47 -1.51 -24.69
CA LYS A 17 -14.83 -1.22 -24.25
C LYS A 17 -15.83 -1.90 -25.19
N TRP A 18 -16.72 -2.70 -24.62
CA TRP A 18 -17.76 -3.37 -25.36
C TRP A 18 -19.14 -2.93 -24.84
N ASN A 19 -19.90 -2.30 -25.72
CA ASN A 19 -21.27 -1.87 -25.42
C ASN A 19 -22.23 -3.02 -25.73
N MET A 20 -22.41 -3.92 -24.78
CA MET A 20 -23.22 -5.14 -24.94
C MET A 20 -24.70 -4.83 -25.18
N SER A 21 -25.22 -3.71 -24.68
CA SER A 21 -26.61 -3.28 -24.92
C SER A 21 -26.94 -3.02 -26.36
N ASN A 22 -25.93 -2.86 -27.26
CA ASN A 22 -26.14 -2.65 -28.69
C ASN A 22 -26.16 -3.95 -29.49
N GLU A 23 -25.93 -5.09 -28.82
CA GLU A 23 -25.83 -6.37 -29.48
C GLU A 23 -27.20 -7.08 -29.61
N SER A 24 -27.41 -7.80 -30.68
CA SER A 24 -28.69 -8.48 -31.00
C SER A 24 -29.15 -9.48 -29.93
N PHE A 25 -28.21 -10.11 -29.20
CA PHE A 25 -28.54 -11.06 -28.12
C PHE A 25 -29.17 -10.39 -26.91
N LEU A 26 -29.03 -9.05 -26.73
CA LEU A 26 -29.67 -8.28 -25.66
C LEU A 26 -30.94 -7.54 -26.14
N GLU A 27 -31.31 -7.64 -27.39
CA GLU A 27 -32.49 -6.96 -27.94
C GLU A 27 -33.77 -7.31 -27.17
N ALA A 28 -33.95 -8.58 -26.81
CA ALA A 28 -35.08 -9.02 -25.97
C ALA A 28 -35.13 -8.38 -24.58
N ALA A 29 -33.99 -7.93 -24.05
CA ALA A 29 -33.89 -7.26 -22.75
C ALA A 29 -33.96 -5.73 -22.85
N SER A 30 -34.02 -5.15 -24.06
CA SER A 30 -34.00 -3.69 -24.29
C SER A 30 -35.13 -2.92 -23.61
N SER A 31 -36.19 -3.59 -23.20
CA SER A 31 -37.30 -2.99 -22.43
C SER A 31 -36.94 -2.57 -21.01
N TRP A 32 -35.91 -3.16 -20.43
CA TRP A 32 -35.47 -2.90 -19.05
C TRP A 32 -33.96 -2.68 -18.91
N VAL A 33 -33.13 -3.08 -19.87
CA VAL A 33 -31.69 -2.80 -19.92
C VAL A 33 -31.46 -1.58 -20.78
N ASP A 34 -31.11 -0.45 -20.19
CA ASP A 34 -30.81 0.78 -20.92
C ASP A 34 -29.36 0.82 -21.38
N ARG A 35 -28.46 0.31 -20.54
CA ARG A 35 -27.02 0.25 -20.83
C ARG A 35 -26.37 -0.93 -20.12
N LEU A 36 -25.54 -1.62 -20.86
CA LEU A 36 -24.64 -2.63 -20.30
C LEU A 36 -23.32 -2.56 -21.07
N THR A 37 -22.26 -2.22 -20.36
CA THR A 37 -20.93 -2.00 -20.95
C THR A 37 -19.88 -2.75 -20.18
N LEU A 38 -19.08 -3.56 -20.85
CA LEU A 38 -17.89 -4.20 -20.31
C LEU A 38 -16.66 -3.38 -20.66
N ARG A 39 -15.79 -3.15 -19.66
CA ARG A 39 -14.51 -2.48 -19.81
C ARG A 39 -13.39 -3.38 -19.33
N LEU A 40 -12.31 -3.45 -20.10
CA LEU A 40 -11.07 -4.11 -19.73
C LEU A 40 -9.93 -3.14 -19.99
N THR A 41 -9.08 -2.90 -18.98
CA THR A 41 -7.88 -2.09 -19.16
C THR A 41 -6.67 -2.80 -18.56
N TYR A 42 -5.53 -2.65 -19.22
CA TYR A 42 -4.24 -3.06 -18.73
C TYR A 42 -3.22 -1.97 -18.99
N GLY A 43 -2.33 -1.73 -18.02
CA GLY A 43 -1.31 -0.71 -18.19
C GLY A 43 -0.19 -0.82 -17.17
N ILE A 44 0.89 -0.11 -17.46
CA ILE A 44 2.07 0.04 -16.62
C ILE A 44 2.26 1.51 -16.35
N ASN A 45 2.28 1.89 -15.07
CA ASN A 45 2.58 3.23 -14.59
C ASN A 45 3.88 3.21 -13.80
N GLY A 46 4.69 4.26 -13.94
CA GLY A 46 5.91 4.46 -13.19
C GLY A 46 5.76 5.58 -12.16
N ASN A 47 6.49 5.47 -11.07
CA ASN A 47 6.63 6.53 -10.08
C ASN A 47 8.11 6.70 -9.73
N ALA A 48 8.56 7.97 -9.68
CA ALA A 48 9.92 8.30 -9.26
C ALA A 48 9.87 8.87 -7.83
N GLU A 49 10.48 8.16 -6.89
CA GLU A 49 10.65 8.65 -5.53
C GLU A 49 11.70 9.78 -5.52
N LYS A 50 11.29 10.97 -5.08
CA LYS A 50 12.13 12.17 -5.08
C LYS A 50 13.00 12.31 -3.82
N SER A 51 12.71 11.57 -2.76
CA SER A 51 13.45 11.62 -1.50
C SER A 51 14.72 10.77 -1.50
N THR A 52 14.94 9.97 -2.54
CA THR A 52 16.13 9.12 -2.69
C THR A 52 17.03 9.62 -3.81
N SER A 53 18.34 9.45 -3.64
CA SER A 53 19.34 9.84 -4.64
C SER A 53 20.19 8.63 -5.05
N PRO A 54 20.55 8.52 -6.35
CA PRO A 54 21.57 7.55 -6.76
C PRO A 54 22.97 7.93 -6.29
N GLN A 55 23.18 9.21 -5.95
CA GLN A 55 24.47 9.75 -5.50
C GLN A 55 24.50 9.93 -3.99
N THR A 56 25.68 9.76 -3.40
CA THR A 56 25.90 10.05 -1.98
C THR A 56 25.82 11.56 -1.74
N LEU A 57 25.01 11.95 -0.76
CA LEU A 57 24.87 13.35 -0.34
C LEU A 57 25.69 13.60 0.92
N ILE A 58 26.45 14.70 0.91
CA ILE A 58 27.23 15.17 2.04
C ILE A 58 26.76 16.55 2.49
N SER A 59 26.77 16.79 3.79
CA SER A 59 26.57 18.11 4.36
C SER A 59 27.85 18.54 5.04
N THR A 60 28.26 19.78 4.79
CA THR A 60 29.45 20.39 5.41
C THR A 60 28.98 21.47 6.39
N SER A 61 29.45 21.40 7.62
CA SER A 61 29.18 22.39 8.66
C SER A 61 30.45 22.74 9.44
N ALA A 62 30.52 23.95 9.97
CA ALA A 62 31.62 24.33 10.86
C ALA A 62 31.48 23.59 12.22
N ASN A 63 32.54 22.98 12.65
CA ASN A 63 32.61 22.44 14.00
C ASN A 63 32.84 23.57 14.98
N VAL A 64 31.90 23.76 15.90
CA VAL A 64 31.90 24.85 16.88
C VAL A 64 33.12 24.80 17.82
N THR A 65 33.65 23.60 18.09
CA THR A 65 34.79 23.40 19.00
C THR A 65 36.14 23.64 18.35
N THR A 66 36.27 23.22 17.06
CA THR A 66 37.59 23.27 16.36
C THR A 66 37.68 24.43 15.38
N GLY A 67 36.58 25.09 15.05
CA GLY A 67 36.51 26.13 14.02
C GLY A 67 36.75 25.63 12.59
N THR A 68 36.90 24.33 12.37
CA THR A 68 37.15 23.71 11.07
C THR A 68 35.87 23.18 10.45
N ASN A 69 35.82 23.11 9.12
CA ASN A 69 34.70 22.50 8.44
C ASN A 69 34.75 20.98 8.56
N VAL A 70 33.63 20.38 8.96
CA VAL A 70 33.43 18.93 9.03
C VAL A 70 32.36 18.52 8.03
N SER A 71 32.70 17.56 7.17
CA SER A 71 31.75 16.96 6.23
C SER A 71 31.20 15.66 6.80
N ARG A 72 29.87 15.52 6.74
CA ARG A 72 29.16 14.30 7.16
C ARG A 72 28.35 13.78 5.98
N VAL A 73 28.39 12.48 5.75
CA VAL A 73 27.46 11.81 4.82
C VAL A 73 26.06 11.87 5.42
N THR A 74 25.12 12.48 4.69
CA THR A 74 23.71 12.60 5.10
C THR A 74 22.84 11.52 4.48
N SER A 75 23.23 11.04 3.29
CA SER A 75 22.54 9.94 2.62
C SER A 75 23.54 9.22 1.70
N TYR A 76 23.57 7.92 1.80
CA TYR A 76 24.35 7.09 0.87
C TYR A 76 23.54 6.90 -0.42
N GLY A 77 24.21 7.09 -1.55
CA GLY A 77 23.61 6.88 -2.84
C GLY A 77 23.26 5.42 -3.10
N ASN A 78 22.18 5.21 -3.82
CA ASN A 78 21.83 3.90 -4.36
C ASN A 78 22.03 3.89 -5.87
N PRO A 79 23.16 3.40 -6.41
CA PRO A 79 23.42 3.38 -7.84
C PRO A 79 22.44 2.48 -8.62
N LEU A 80 21.78 1.53 -7.93
CA LEU A 80 20.77 0.63 -8.49
C LEU A 80 19.34 1.16 -8.35
N LEU A 81 19.20 2.41 -7.89
CA LEU A 81 17.87 3.04 -7.76
C LEU A 81 17.17 3.08 -9.12
N ARG A 82 15.95 2.57 -9.16
CA ARG A 82 15.10 2.52 -10.35
C ARG A 82 13.69 3.00 -10.04
N TRP A 83 12.92 3.26 -11.07
CA TRP A 83 11.51 3.62 -10.96
C TRP A 83 10.72 2.51 -10.29
N GLU A 84 9.76 2.91 -9.48
CA GLU A 84 8.69 2.02 -9.07
C GLU A 84 7.76 1.81 -10.25
N GLU A 85 7.31 0.58 -10.47
CA GLU A 85 6.42 0.21 -11.58
C GLU A 85 5.14 -0.40 -11.02
N THR A 86 3.99 0.06 -11.51
CA THR A 86 2.69 -0.52 -11.14
C THR A 86 2.01 -1.08 -12.37
N TYR A 87 1.82 -2.39 -12.36
CA TYR A 87 1.08 -3.15 -13.35
C TYR A 87 -0.37 -3.21 -12.91
N THR A 88 -1.26 -2.61 -13.69
CA THR A 88 -2.68 -2.50 -13.34
C THR A 88 -3.52 -3.22 -14.36
N THR A 89 -4.38 -4.13 -13.91
CA THR A 89 -5.47 -4.73 -14.69
C THR A 89 -6.79 -4.32 -14.05
N ASN A 90 -7.71 -3.76 -14.82
CA ASN A 90 -9.07 -3.45 -14.37
C ASN A 90 -10.07 -4.13 -15.28
N VAL A 91 -11.11 -4.71 -14.68
CA VAL A 91 -12.30 -5.21 -15.36
C VAL A 91 -13.50 -4.53 -14.74
N GLY A 92 -14.31 -3.85 -15.55
CA GLY A 92 -15.46 -3.10 -15.06
C GLY A 92 -16.71 -3.38 -15.88
N VAL A 93 -17.86 -3.37 -15.23
CA VAL A 93 -19.17 -3.42 -15.84
C VAL A 93 -19.94 -2.19 -15.41
N ASP A 94 -20.34 -1.38 -16.40
CA ASP A 94 -21.26 -0.25 -16.19
C ASP A 94 -22.66 -0.70 -16.66
N PHE A 95 -23.67 -0.43 -15.86
CA PHE A 95 -25.04 -0.81 -16.17
C PHE A 95 -26.03 0.30 -15.86
N SER A 96 -27.15 0.26 -16.54
CA SER A 96 -28.31 1.08 -16.25
C SER A 96 -29.57 0.32 -16.66
N PHE A 97 -30.57 0.35 -15.79
CA PHE A 97 -31.81 -0.39 -15.90
C PHE A 97 -33.03 0.50 -15.62
N PHE A 98 -34.18 0.08 -16.21
CA PHE A 98 -35.50 0.67 -15.93
C PHE A 98 -35.57 2.18 -16.22
N LYS A 99 -35.11 2.60 -17.40
CA LYS A 99 -35.04 4.01 -17.83
C LYS A 99 -34.19 4.86 -16.87
N ASN A 100 -33.00 4.33 -16.53
CA ASN A 100 -32.04 4.89 -15.60
C ASN A 100 -32.55 5.00 -14.14
N ALA A 101 -33.64 4.32 -13.75
CA ALA A 101 -34.07 4.29 -12.35
C ALA A 101 -33.04 3.61 -11.45
N LEU A 102 -32.30 2.65 -11.98
CA LEU A 102 -31.14 2.02 -11.30
C LEU A 102 -29.96 2.04 -12.23
N SER A 103 -28.84 2.63 -11.79
CA SER A 103 -27.59 2.62 -12.52
C SER A 103 -26.43 2.32 -11.59
N GLY A 104 -25.32 1.87 -12.15
CA GLY A 104 -24.14 1.59 -11.33
C GLY A 104 -22.97 1.08 -12.11
N LYS A 105 -21.90 0.80 -11.36
CA LYS A 105 -20.71 0.15 -11.88
C LYS A 105 -20.18 -0.85 -10.85
N VAL A 106 -19.60 -1.93 -11.35
CA VAL A 106 -18.81 -2.88 -10.59
C VAL A 106 -17.44 -2.93 -11.24
N GLU A 107 -16.39 -2.75 -10.45
CA GLU A 107 -15.02 -2.82 -10.92
C GLU A 107 -14.21 -3.81 -10.08
N TYR A 108 -13.46 -4.67 -10.76
CA TYR A 108 -12.41 -5.47 -10.17
C TYR A 108 -11.06 -4.96 -10.63
N TYR A 109 -10.13 -4.78 -9.72
CA TYR A 109 -8.77 -4.41 -10.06
C TYR A 109 -7.74 -5.36 -9.45
N ASN A 110 -6.62 -5.49 -10.17
CA ASN A 110 -5.42 -6.16 -9.71
C ASN A 110 -4.23 -5.25 -10.02
N ARG A 111 -3.55 -4.75 -8.99
CA ARG A 111 -2.42 -3.83 -9.08
C ARG A 111 -1.21 -4.44 -8.42
N LEU A 112 -0.19 -4.75 -9.21
CA LEU A 112 1.10 -5.25 -8.73
C LEU A 112 2.14 -4.13 -8.83
N GLY A 113 2.50 -3.56 -7.69
CA GLY A 113 3.63 -2.65 -7.57
C GLY A 113 4.92 -3.43 -7.47
N LYS A 114 5.88 -3.14 -8.34
CA LYS A 114 7.24 -3.71 -8.32
C LYS A 114 8.25 -2.63 -8.03
N TYR A 115 9.37 -3.06 -7.44
CA TYR A 115 10.47 -2.17 -7.10
C TYR A 115 10.08 -1.04 -6.16
N ILE A 116 9.05 -1.27 -5.33
CA ILE A 116 8.60 -0.29 -4.34
C ILE A 116 9.74 0.01 -3.38
N ILE A 117 9.97 1.29 -3.15
CA ILE A 117 11.04 1.76 -2.29
C ILE A 117 10.63 1.58 -0.83
N GLY A 118 11.44 0.85 -0.10
CA GLY A 118 11.28 0.61 1.32
C GLY A 118 12.53 0.96 2.11
N THR A 119 12.37 1.11 3.41
CA THR A 119 13.45 1.33 4.37
C THR A 119 14.08 0.00 4.75
N VAL A 120 15.39 -0.07 4.66
CA VAL A 120 16.20 -1.26 4.99
C VAL A 120 17.24 -0.87 6.02
N THR A 121 17.35 -1.65 7.08
CA THR A 121 18.41 -1.48 8.05
C THR A 121 19.72 -2.02 7.46
N VAL A 122 20.75 -1.17 7.51
CA VAL A 122 22.08 -1.52 7.04
C VAL A 122 23.08 -1.53 8.20
N PRO A 123 24.18 -2.27 8.09
CA PRO A 123 25.24 -2.25 9.11
C PRO A 123 25.75 -0.82 9.35
N SER A 124 25.94 -0.44 10.62
CA SER A 124 26.35 0.91 11.01
C SER A 124 27.74 1.31 10.51
N VAL A 125 28.54 0.36 10.08
CA VAL A 125 29.84 0.61 9.42
C VAL A 125 29.72 1.44 8.14
N TYR A 126 28.51 1.46 7.53
CA TYR A 126 28.21 2.33 6.38
C TYR A 126 27.87 3.77 6.81
N GLY A 127 27.93 4.11 8.11
CA GLY A 127 27.69 5.47 8.63
C GLY A 127 26.20 5.88 8.71
N SER A 128 25.29 5.07 8.21
CA SER A 128 23.83 5.18 8.38
C SER A 128 23.29 3.87 8.91
N LYS A 129 22.22 3.94 9.72
CA LYS A 129 21.54 2.74 10.20
C LYS A 129 20.46 2.24 9.22
N GLU A 130 20.01 3.11 8.35
CA GLU A 130 18.89 2.87 7.45
C GLU A 130 19.16 3.50 6.08
N GLN A 131 18.72 2.80 5.06
CA GLN A 131 18.77 3.29 3.67
C GLN A 131 17.49 2.89 2.94
N ARG A 132 17.17 3.64 1.87
CA ARG A 132 16.03 3.36 1.01
C ARG A 132 16.48 2.64 -0.25
N PHE A 133 15.88 1.48 -0.49
CA PHE A 133 16.12 0.63 -1.65
C PHE A 133 14.80 0.27 -2.34
N ASN A 134 14.87 -0.10 -3.60
CA ASN A 134 13.77 -0.79 -4.27
C ASN A 134 13.61 -2.19 -3.64
N ASN A 135 12.84 -2.28 -2.56
CA ASN A 135 12.84 -3.41 -1.64
C ASN A 135 11.65 -4.35 -1.77
N ALA A 136 10.51 -3.87 -2.28
CA ALA A 136 9.27 -4.64 -2.16
C ALA A 136 8.54 -4.83 -3.48
N GLU A 137 7.78 -5.94 -3.54
CA GLU A 137 6.66 -6.13 -4.46
C GLU A 137 5.36 -6.18 -3.65
N ILE A 138 4.40 -5.34 -4.00
CA ILE A 138 3.14 -5.18 -3.27
C ILE A 138 1.97 -5.42 -4.20
N LEU A 139 1.08 -6.32 -3.81
CA LEU A 139 -0.13 -6.65 -4.53
C LEU A 139 -1.35 -6.04 -3.85
N ASN A 140 -2.16 -5.31 -4.63
CA ASN A 140 -3.47 -4.83 -4.25
C ASN A 140 -4.52 -5.44 -5.18
N ARG A 141 -5.54 -6.07 -4.62
CA ARG A 141 -6.70 -6.60 -5.34
C ARG A 141 -7.96 -6.13 -4.68
N GLY A 142 -8.92 -5.68 -5.46
CA GLY A 142 -10.14 -5.18 -4.87
C GLY A 142 -11.33 -5.22 -5.82
N VAL A 143 -12.47 -4.98 -5.20
CA VAL A 143 -13.76 -4.81 -5.89
C VAL A 143 -14.36 -3.50 -5.41
N GLU A 144 -14.84 -2.72 -6.37
CA GLU A 144 -15.55 -1.48 -6.11
C GLU A 144 -16.94 -1.58 -6.72
N LEU A 145 -17.94 -1.15 -5.96
CA LEU A 145 -19.34 -1.10 -6.36
C LEU A 145 -19.88 0.31 -6.12
N GLU A 146 -20.54 0.84 -7.13
CA GLU A 146 -21.34 2.05 -7.02
C GLU A 146 -22.73 1.77 -7.56
N LEU A 147 -23.76 2.08 -6.78
CA LEU A 147 -25.17 1.93 -7.14
C LEU A 147 -25.88 3.25 -6.93
N THR A 148 -26.58 3.72 -7.96
CA THR A 148 -27.42 4.92 -7.90
C THR A 148 -28.85 4.55 -8.24
N GLY A 149 -29.75 4.81 -7.29
CA GLY A 149 -31.19 4.70 -7.46
C GLY A 149 -31.81 6.09 -7.68
N GLN A 150 -32.69 6.22 -8.67
CA GLN A 150 -33.41 7.47 -8.95
C GLN A 150 -34.91 7.18 -9.07
N GLY A 151 -35.71 8.08 -8.50
CA GLY A 151 -37.16 7.97 -8.56
C GLY A 151 -37.85 9.32 -8.43
N GLN A 152 -39.10 9.38 -8.87
CA GLN A 152 -39.93 10.56 -8.76
C GLN A 152 -41.23 10.24 -8.00
N VAL A 153 -41.49 10.95 -6.92
CA VAL A 153 -42.76 10.93 -6.26
C VAL A 153 -43.72 11.92 -6.94
N ARG A 154 -44.44 11.43 -7.97
CA ARG A 154 -45.26 12.27 -8.86
C ARG A 154 -46.29 13.11 -8.17
N SER A 155 -46.87 12.63 -7.06
CA SER A 155 -47.90 13.32 -6.31
C SER A 155 -47.48 14.70 -5.74
N ILE A 156 -46.19 14.87 -5.47
CA ILE A 156 -45.60 16.09 -4.90
C ILE A 156 -44.48 16.69 -5.79
N GLY A 157 -44.22 16.10 -6.95
CA GLY A 157 -43.18 16.56 -7.85
C GLY A 157 -41.75 16.37 -7.32
N LEU A 158 -41.51 15.53 -6.32
CA LEU A 158 -40.24 15.33 -5.69
C LEU A 158 -39.39 14.30 -6.46
N ASN A 159 -38.17 14.68 -6.85
CA ASN A 159 -37.16 13.78 -7.39
C ASN A 159 -36.23 13.32 -6.25
N ILE A 160 -36.04 12.02 -6.14
CA ILE A 160 -35.15 11.40 -5.15
C ILE A 160 -34.03 10.71 -5.90
N SER A 161 -32.78 10.93 -5.47
CA SER A 161 -31.61 10.18 -5.93
C SER A 161 -30.76 9.78 -4.73
N SER A 162 -30.34 8.53 -4.70
CA SER A 162 -29.44 8.02 -3.66
C SER A 162 -28.33 7.18 -4.31
N THR A 163 -27.10 7.37 -3.84
CA THR A 163 -25.95 6.63 -4.30
C THR A 163 -25.31 5.90 -3.12
N VAL A 164 -25.05 4.62 -3.31
CA VAL A 164 -24.34 3.76 -2.35
C VAL A 164 -23.03 3.32 -2.98
N THR A 165 -21.95 3.45 -2.25
CA THR A 165 -20.62 3.01 -2.65
C THR A 165 -20.09 1.96 -1.69
N PHE A 166 -19.43 0.94 -2.23
CA PHE A 166 -18.74 -0.08 -1.46
C PHE A 166 -17.40 -0.36 -2.12
N ALA A 167 -16.34 -0.42 -1.34
CA ALA A 167 -15.04 -0.84 -1.82
C ALA A 167 -14.41 -1.86 -0.87
N TYR A 168 -13.81 -2.89 -1.43
CA TYR A 168 -13.02 -3.88 -0.72
C TYR A 168 -11.66 -3.99 -1.36
N ASN A 169 -10.58 -3.86 -0.57
CA ASN A 169 -9.20 -4.00 -1.01
C ASN A 169 -8.45 -5.00 -0.15
N LYS A 170 -7.79 -5.96 -0.79
CA LYS A 170 -6.83 -6.87 -0.15
C LYS A 170 -5.43 -6.48 -0.58
N ASN A 171 -4.66 -5.96 0.37
CA ASN A 171 -3.26 -5.60 0.20
C ASN A 171 -2.35 -6.71 0.74
N LYS A 172 -1.24 -6.99 0.06
CA LYS A 172 -0.23 -7.95 0.51
C LYS A 172 1.15 -7.60 -0.04
N VAL A 173 2.14 -7.56 0.83
CA VAL A 173 3.55 -7.58 0.43
C VAL A 173 3.87 -8.98 -0.07
N GLN A 174 4.12 -9.13 -1.38
CA GLN A 174 4.38 -10.43 -2.00
C GLN A 174 5.80 -10.88 -1.83
N LYS A 175 6.74 -9.93 -1.90
CA LYS A 175 8.17 -10.22 -1.86
C LYS A 175 8.94 -9.05 -1.26
N LEU A 176 9.95 -9.38 -0.49
CA LEU A 176 11.00 -8.45 -0.06
C LEU A 176 12.34 -8.94 -0.59
N PHE A 177 13.15 -8.00 -1.07
CA PHE A 177 14.54 -8.28 -1.49
C PHE A 177 15.49 -8.23 -0.28
N TYR A 178 15.18 -7.34 0.67
CA TYR A 178 15.90 -7.18 1.93
C TYR A 178 14.89 -7.25 3.07
N PRO A 179 14.72 -8.40 3.74
CA PRO A 179 13.76 -8.55 4.81
C PRO A 179 14.19 -7.78 6.06
N SER A 180 13.20 -7.31 6.82
CA SER A 180 13.44 -6.79 8.17
C SER A 180 13.87 -7.92 9.10
N LEU A 181 14.74 -7.62 10.06
CA LEU A 181 15.39 -8.63 10.90
C LEU A 181 14.94 -8.60 12.38
N TYR A 182 14.45 -7.45 12.86
CA TYR A 182 14.25 -7.24 14.30
C TYR A 182 12.88 -6.67 14.64
N CYS A 183 12.39 -7.02 15.84
CA CYS A 183 11.10 -6.58 16.34
C CYS A 183 10.91 -5.06 16.38
N HIS A 184 11.95 -4.27 16.67
CA HIS A 184 11.80 -2.81 16.68
C HIS A 184 11.39 -2.22 15.33
N GLN A 185 11.70 -2.91 14.21
CA GLN A 185 11.28 -2.50 12.88
C GLN A 185 9.78 -2.73 12.64
N LEU A 186 9.20 -3.75 13.30
CA LEU A 186 7.78 -4.04 13.23
C LEU A 186 6.92 -2.93 13.86
N ALA A 187 7.43 -2.23 14.86
CA ALA A 187 6.73 -1.11 15.47
C ALA A 187 6.50 0.04 14.46
N TYR A 188 7.41 0.19 13.49
CA TYR A 188 7.29 1.21 12.44
C TYR A 188 6.49 0.74 11.23
N ALA A 189 6.25 -0.56 11.07
CA ALA A 189 5.52 -1.12 9.94
C ALA A 189 4.02 -0.73 9.92
N SER A 190 3.48 -0.31 11.06
CA SER A 190 2.09 0.18 11.18
C SER A 190 1.84 1.49 10.43
N ASP A 191 2.88 2.29 10.21
CA ASP A 191 2.82 3.50 9.39
C ASP A 191 3.42 3.20 8.00
N PRO A 192 2.59 3.15 6.94
CA PRO A 192 3.04 2.86 5.58
C PRO A 192 4.12 3.82 5.07
N SER A 193 4.13 5.08 5.54
CA SER A 193 5.08 6.11 5.10
C SER A 193 6.52 5.83 5.51
N ASN A 194 6.72 5.04 6.56
CA ASN A 194 8.03 4.62 7.01
C ASN A 194 8.71 3.62 6.07
N GLY A 195 7.94 2.96 5.18
CA GLY A 195 8.46 2.02 4.19
C GLY A 195 9.03 0.72 4.78
N TYR A 196 8.65 0.36 6.01
CA TYR A 196 8.94 -0.96 6.59
C TYR A 196 7.87 -1.95 6.18
N PHE A 197 8.26 -2.93 5.40
CA PHE A 197 7.36 -3.94 4.87
C PHE A 197 7.69 -5.32 5.45
N ILE A 198 6.66 -6.15 5.62
CA ILE A 198 6.80 -7.52 6.10
C ILE A 198 6.22 -8.46 5.04
N GLU A 199 7.05 -9.36 4.54
CA GLU A 199 6.62 -10.31 3.52
C GLU A 199 5.45 -11.17 4.00
N GLY A 200 4.46 -11.33 3.13
CA GLY A 200 3.25 -12.09 3.43
C GLY A 200 2.17 -11.32 4.18
N LYS A 201 2.46 -10.12 4.68
CA LYS A 201 1.54 -9.27 5.45
C LYS A 201 1.07 -8.07 4.62
N PRO A 202 -0.03 -7.40 5.00
CA PRO A 202 -0.42 -6.14 4.37
C PRO A 202 0.56 -5.01 4.73
N VAL A 203 0.57 -3.98 3.91
CA VAL A 203 1.20 -2.69 4.26
C VAL A 203 0.44 -2.10 5.46
N GLY A 204 1.14 -1.44 6.37
CA GLY A 204 0.54 -0.94 7.60
C GLY A 204 0.22 -2.04 8.61
N ALA A 205 0.96 -3.16 8.57
CA ALA A 205 0.79 -4.26 9.51
C ALA A 205 1.11 -3.83 10.94
N VAL A 206 0.20 -4.14 11.85
CA VAL A 206 0.34 -3.84 13.29
C VAL A 206 0.82 -5.08 14.02
N TYR A 207 1.83 -4.90 14.83
CA TYR A 207 2.39 -5.94 15.68
C TYR A 207 2.41 -5.49 17.12
N SER A 208 2.21 -6.42 18.03
CA SER A 208 2.23 -6.17 19.48
C SER A 208 2.78 -7.38 20.22
N TYR A 209 3.16 -7.14 21.46
CA TYR A 209 3.33 -8.20 22.45
C TYR A 209 2.03 -8.41 23.21
N ASP A 210 1.84 -9.61 23.74
CA ASP A 210 0.71 -9.88 24.63
C ASP A 210 0.95 -9.25 26.01
N TYR A 211 -0.08 -8.67 26.60
CA TYR A 211 0.01 -8.09 27.94
C TYR A 211 -0.12 -9.18 29.00
N ALA A 212 0.90 -9.31 29.86
CA ALA A 212 0.98 -10.33 30.90
C ALA A 212 0.64 -9.80 32.31
N GLY A 213 0.23 -8.54 32.42
CA GLY A 213 -0.14 -7.91 33.71
C GLY A 213 0.92 -6.97 34.27
N VAL A 214 0.66 -6.49 35.49
CA VAL A 214 1.60 -5.66 36.28
C VAL A 214 2.00 -6.44 37.52
N ARG A 215 3.31 -6.56 37.76
CA ARG A 215 3.88 -7.15 39.00
C ARG A 215 4.85 -6.18 39.58
N ASP A 216 4.74 -5.93 40.87
CA ASP A 216 5.57 -4.96 41.59
C ASP A 216 5.63 -3.56 40.94
N GLY A 217 4.50 -3.13 40.37
CA GLY A 217 4.39 -1.85 39.65
C GLY A 217 5.03 -1.82 38.27
N VAL A 218 5.57 -2.95 37.75
CA VAL A 218 6.23 -3.05 36.45
C VAL A 218 5.30 -3.80 35.47
N PRO A 219 4.99 -3.24 34.28
CA PRO A 219 4.28 -3.96 33.22
C PRO A 219 5.10 -5.13 32.68
N HIS A 220 4.45 -6.26 32.51
CA HIS A 220 5.00 -7.46 31.89
C HIS A 220 4.30 -7.73 30.55
N VAL A 221 5.06 -8.24 29.62
CA VAL A 221 4.58 -8.65 28.29
C VAL A 221 5.08 -10.05 27.96
N LYS A 222 4.35 -10.71 27.08
CA LYS A 222 4.64 -12.06 26.63
C LYS A 222 4.95 -12.06 25.14
N THR A 223 5.99 -12.75 24.75
CA THR A 223 6.38 -12.99 23.37
C THR A 223 5.71 -14.28 22.84
N MET A 224 5.63 -14.43 21.49
CA MET A 224 4.99 -15.59 20.86
C MET A 224 5.59 -16.94 21.26
N ASP A 225 6.87 -16.99 21.62
CA ASP A 225 7.53 -18.20 22.13
C ASP A 225 7.23 -18.51 23.61
N GLY A 226 6.36 -17.70 24.23
CA GLY A 226 5.90 -17.88 25.59
C GLY A 226 6.78 -17.28 26.67
N ASN A 227 7.90 -16.67 26.32
CA ASN A 227 8.75 -15.98 27.27
C ASN A 227 8.08 -14.70 27.78
N GLU A 228 8.25 -14.46 29.10
CA GLU A 228 7.74 -13.25 29.74
C GLU A 228 8.90 -12.28 30.01
N TRP A 229 8.65 -11.01 29.70
CA TRP A 229 9.64 -9.95 29.82
C TRP A 229 9.04 -8.77 30.59
N THR A 230 9.86 -8.11 31.40
CA THR A 230 9.49 -6.78 31.88
C THR A 230 9.57 -5.79 30.71
N PHE A 231 8.78 -4.72 30.76
CA PHE A 231 8.83 -3.68 29.73
C PHE A 231 10.25 -3.11 29.56
N ASN A 232 11.01 -2.96 30.67
CA ASN A 232 12.36 -2.44 30.62
C ASN A 232 13.32 -3.41 29.91
N ASP A 233 13.27 -4.70 30.25
CA ASP A 233 14.12 -5.72 29.64
C ASP A 233 13.82 -5.86 28.15
N LEU A 234 12.53 -5.84 27.80
CA LEU A 234 12.11 -5.89 26.42
C LEU A 234 12.65 -4.71 25.61
N THR A 235 12.61 -3.50 26.17
CA THR A 235 13.11 -2.28 25.51
C THR A 235 14.61 -2.39 25.21
N LEU A 236 15.38 -3.01 26.09
CA LEU A 236 16.81 -3.26 25.89
C LEU A 236 17.07 -4.31 24.80
N HIS A 237 16.25 -5.36 24.73
CA HIS A 237 16.44 -6.50 23.82
C HIS A 237 15.69 -6.39 22.50
N ASN A 238 14.74 -5.47 22.35
CA ASN A 238 13.88 -5.33 21.17
C ASN A 238 14.67 -5.22 19.84
N ARG A 239 15.88 -4.68 19.87
CA ARG A 239 16.77 -4.56 18.69
C ARG A 239 17.49 -5.86 18.32
N THR A 240 17.41 -6.88 19.15
CA THR A 240 18.06 -8.19 18.95
C THR A 240 17.05 -9.32 18.81
N LEU A 241 15.79 -9.09 19.22
CA LEU A 241 14.72 -10.07 19.08
C LEU A 241 14.30 -10.22 17.62
N GLY A 242 14.16 -11.45 17.17
CA GLY A 242 13.65 -11.77 15.83
C GLY A 242 12.18 -11.41 15.65
N LEU A 243 11.75 -11.32 14.38
CA LEU A 243 10.39 -10.93 14.01
C LEU A 243 9.32 -11.89 14.50
N ASP A 244 9.68 -13.14 14.76
CA ASP A 244 8.82 -14.22 15.24
C ASP A 244 8.35 -14.06 16.69
N LYS A 245 8.81 -13.04 17.39
CA LYS A 245 8.48 -12.80 18.81
C LYS A 245 7.24 -11.97 19.04
N MET A 246 6.74 -11.26 18.04
CA MET A 246 5.55 -10.39 18.14
C MET A 246 4.32 -11.02 17.47
N TYR A 247 3.16 -10.75 18.06
CA TYR A 247 1.87 -11.14 17.50
C TYR A 247 1.44 -10.16 16.41
N TYR A 248 0.92 -10.68 15.31
CA TYR A 248 0.27 -9.88 14.29
C TYR A 248 -1.16 -9.52 14.72
N GLY A 249 -1.44 -8.24 14.90
CA GLY A 249 -2.71 -7.72 15.38
C GLY A 249 -3.65 -7.21 14.29
N GLY A 250 -3.19 -7.12 13.04
CA GLY A 250 -4.01 -6.58 11.95
C GLY A 250 -3.29 -5.55 11.08
N THR A 251 -4.04 -4.64 10.49
CA THR A 251 -3.50 -3.55 9.65
C THR A 251 -4.17 -2.23 9.98
N THR A 252 -3.45 -1.12 9.82
CA THR A 252 -3.98 0.24 9.94
C THR A 252 -4.82 0.67 8.73
N ILE A 253 -4.74 -0.07 7.63
CA ILE A 253 -5.48 0.23 6.41
C ILE A 253 -6.79 -0.58 6.43
N ALA A 254 -7.92 0.10 6.45
CA ALA A 254 -9.23 -0.55 6.40
C ALA A 254 -9.39 -1.35 5.09
N PRO A 255 -9.69 -2.66 5.15
CA PRO A 255 -9.85 -3.47 3.95
C PRO A 255 -11.18 -3.18 3.23
N ALA A 256 -12.15 -2.61 3.90
CA ALA A 256 -13.44 -2.28 3.33
C ALA A 256 -13.88 -0.86 3.71
N SER A 257 -14.56 -0.20 2.78
CA SER A 257 -15.22 1.09 3.01
C SER A 257 -16.62 1.06 2.44
N PHE A 258 -17.50 1.78 3.10
CA PHE A 258 -18.89 1.97 2.70
C PHE A 258 -19.21 3.45 2.73
N GLY A 259 -19.89 3.94 1.70
CA GLY A 259 -20.34 5.32 1.57
C GLY A 259 -21.80 5.39 1.15
N TRP A 260 -22.47 6.43 1.61
CA TRP A 260 -23.86 6.70 1.32
C TRP A 260 -24.11 8.20 1.18
#